data_0f7c815b36b0674c0c39e41c611a2840
#
_entry.id   0f7c815b36b0674c0c39e41c611a2840
#
_cell.length_a   1.000
_cell.length_b   1.000
_cell.length_c   1.000
_cell.angle_alpha   90.00
_cell.angle_beta   90.00
_cell.angle_gamma   90.00
#
_symmetry.space_group_name_H-M   'P 1'
#
loop_
_entity.id
_entity.type
_entity.pdbx_description
1 polymer ?
#
loop_
_entity_poly.entity_id
_entity_poly.type
_entity_poly.pdbx_seq_one_letter_code
_entity_poly.pdbx_strand_id
1 'polypeptide(L)'
;MTLIKDMKVDQYFDGFYLIKSVELRQTRAGKDYLAMIFQDHSGTISGNLWDAQKSNIDNFQAGKVVHAEGKRELYNNMPQVNQIKLRLAMPLEPSDPSEYREKSPVKEQNLRDYIQSIVFKIENANWNRIVRHLLRKYDKEFYQFPAAKTNHHAFEGGLAYHETTMLKLAEKIVEVYPELNASLMFAGIILHDMAKVLEFTGFEDTAYTLKGNLIGHIVLIDEEVSKTVIELGLDENSEDILLLRHVLLSHHGKLDYGSPVRPQIKEAEMIHLIDMMDANMMMMSTALNTVQTGQQTARIWPLDNRNFYKASWEK
;
A
#
# COMPACT_ATOMS: atom_id res chain seq x y z
N MET A 1 -24.59 8.49 -5.14
CA MET A 1 -23.76 7.27 -5.27
C MET A 1 -23.50 6.72 -3.88
N THR A 2 -23.82 5.46 -3.64
CA THR A 2 -23.57 4.82 -2.34
C THR A 2 -22.13 4.36 -2.30
N LEU A 3 -21.33 4.84 -1.35
CA LEU A 3 -19.95 4.42 -1.19
C LEU A 3 -19.88 2.99 -0.62
N ILE A 4 -18.88 2.24 -1.04
CA ILE A 4 -18.70 0.83 -0.60
C ILE A 4 -18.63 0.73 0.94
N LYS A 5 -17.93 1.65 1.61
CA LYS A 5 -17.86 1.69 3.08
C LYS A 5 -19.22 1.92 3.77
N ASP A 6 -20.14 2.63 3.10
CA ASP A 6 -21.42 3.02 3.65
C ASP A 6 -22.54 2.02 3.31
N MET A 7 -22.29 1.03 2.46
CA MET A 7 -23.24 -0.03 2.13
C MET A 7 -23.56 -0.85 3.38
N LYS A 8 -24.84 -1.02 3.71
CA LYS A 8 -25.27 -1.88 4.82
C LYS A 8 -25.56 -3.30 4.34
N VAL A 9 -25.36 -4.29 5.22
CA VAL A 9 -25.76 -5.68 4.94
C VAL A 9 -27.26 -5.71 4.62
N ASP A 10 -27.64 -6.54 3.65
CA ASP A 10 -29.00 -6.69 3.10
C ASP A 10 -29.56 -5.46 2.39
N GLN A 11 -28.75 -4.43 2.15
CA GLN A 11 -29.15 -3.23 1.41
C GLN A 11 -28.91 -3.40 -0.09
N TYR A 12 -29.88 -2.98 -0.90
CA TYR A 12 -29.65 -2.77 -2.34
C TYR A 12 -28.84 -1.50 -2.57
N PHE A 13 -27.94 -1.57 -3.52
CA PHE A 13 -27.14 -0.46 -3.99
C PHE A 13 -27.28 -0.27 -5.49
N ASP A 14 -27.02 0.95 -5.93
CA ASP A 14 -27.02 1.39 -7.32
C ASP A 14 -25.93 2.47 -7.44
N GLY A 15 -24.96 2.28 -8.34
CA GLY A 15 -23.89 3.24 -8.52
C GLY A 15 -22.83 2.82 -9.53
N PHE A 16 -21.84 3.72 -9.67
CA PHE A 16 -20.69 3.49 -10.53
C PHE A 16 -19.51 3.02 -9.70
N TYR A 17 -18.82 1.99 -10.18
CA TYR A 17 -17.67 1.39 -9.52
C TYR A 17 -16.63 0.97 -10.56
N LEU A 18 -15.36 1.03 -10.17
CA LEU A 18 -14.25 0.50 -10.96
C LEU A 18 -14.16 -1.02 -10.79
N ILE A 19 -14.00 -1.75 -11.87
CA ILE A 19 -13.58 -3.15 -11.81
C ILE A 19 -12.07 -3.15 -11.50
N LYS A 20 -11.71 -3.44 -10.24
CA LYS A 20 -10.31 -3.55 -9.81
C LYS A 20 -9.66 -4.81 -10.36
N SER A 21 -10.39 -5.93 -10.31
CA SER A 21 -9.96 -7.21 -10.87
C SER A 21 -11.14 -8.04 -11.33
N VAL A 22 -10.91 -8.90 -12.30
CA VAL A 22 -11.89 -9.86 -12.82
C VAL A 22 -11.17 -11.15 -13.17
N GLU A 23 -11.78 -12.28 -12.79
CA GLU A 23 -11.31 -13.62 -13.13
C GLU A 23 -12.48 -14.45 -13.68
N LEU A 24 -12.26 -15.09 -14.81
CA LEU A 24 -13.19 -16.09 -15.34
C LEU A 24 -13.02 -17.39 -14.55
N ARG A 25 -14.09 -17.86 -13.95
CA ARG A 25 -14.15 -19.11 -13.18
C ARG A 25 -15.32 -19.98 -13.61
N GLN A 26 -15.26 -21.25 -13.26
CA GLN A 26 -16.34 -22.20 -13.51
C GLN A 26 -16.94 -22.74 -12.22
N THR A 27 -18.26 -22.88 -12.21
CA THR A 27 -18.98 -23.56 -11.14
C THR A 27 -18.73 -25.08 -11.21
N ARG A 28 -19.07 -25.82 -10.16
CA ARG A 28 -19.02 -27.30 -10.17
C ARG A 28 -19.89 -27.92 -11.27
N ALA A 29 -20.89 -27.20 -11.76
CA ALA A 29 -21.76 -27.62 -12.86
C ALA A 29 -21.24 -27.22 -14.25
N GLY A 30 -19.98 -26.68 -14.34
CA GLY A 30 -19.36 -26.29 -15.61
C GLY A 30 -19.84 -24.96 -16.20
N LYS A 31 -20.63 -24.18 -15.46
CA LYS A 31 -21.08 -22.85 -15.92
C LYS A 31 -20.06 -21.79 -15.62
N ASP A 32 -19.80 -20.91 -16.57
CA ASP A 32 -18.90 -19.80 -16.44
C ASP A 32 -19.49 -18.67 -15.55
N TYR A 33 -18.64 -18.04 -14.74
CA TYR A 33 -18.97 -16.82 -14.01
C TYR A 33 -17.74 -15.92 -13.88
N LEU A 34 -17.97 -14.62 -13.72
CA LEU A 34 -16.91 -13.65 -13.44
C LEU A 34 -16.86 -13.37 -11.94
N ALA A 35 -15.73 -13.75 -11.32
CA ALA A 35 -15.40 -13.31 -9.97
C ALA A 35 -14.74 -11.94 -10.05
N MET A 36 -15.34 -10.92 -9.44
CA MET A 36 -14.96 -9.53 -9.62
C MET A 36 -14.67 -8.87 -8.27
N ILE A 37 -13.76 -7.89 -8.27
CA ILE A 37 -13.58 -6.96 -7.17
C ILE A 37 -13.95 -5.57 -7.70
N PHE A 38 -14.98 -4.98 -7.11
CA PHE A 38 -15.39 -3.60 -7.35
C PHE A 38 -14.68 -2.67 -6.37
N GLN A 39 -14.39 -1.47 -6.83
CA GLN A 39 -13.68 -0.45 -6.08
C GLN A 39 -14.34 0.92 -6.25
N ASP A 40 -14.40 1.68 -5.17
CA ASP A 40 -14.48 3.13 -5.18
C ASP A 40 -13.39 3.72 -4.28
N HIS A 41 -13.33 5.04 -4.15
CA HIS A 41 -12.33 5.70 -3.31
C HIS A 41 -12.45 5.40 -1.80
N SER A 42 -13.49 4.70 -1.37
CA SER A 42 -13.74 4.33 0.03
C SER A 42 -13.36 2.89 0.37
N GLY A 43 -13.11 2.05 -0.63
CA GLY A 43 -12.72 0.66 -0.43
C GLY A 43 -13.08 -0.28 -1.58
N THR A 44 -13.05 -1.56 -1.29
CA THR A 44 -13.33 -2.63 -2.27
C THR A 44 -14.40 -3.59 -1.75
N ILE A 45 -15.13 -4.22 -2.68
CA ILE A 45 -16.09 -5.28 -2.37
C ILE A 45 -16.08 -6.35 -3.46
N SER A 46 -16.11 -7.62 -3.06
CA SER A 46 -16.18 -8.73 -4.01
C SER A 46 -17.61 -8.96 -4.51
N GLY A 47 -17.73 -9.52 -5.70
CA GLY A 47 -19.01 -9.94 -6.25
C GLY A 47 -18.85 -10.92 -7.40
N ASN A 48 -19.90 -11.71 -7.66
CA ASN A 48 -19.89 -12.70 -8.74
C ASN A 48 -21.00 -12.40 -9.73
N LEU A 49 -20.66 -12.29 -11.02
CA LEU A 49 -21.61 -12.28 -12.11
C LEU A 49 -21.78 -13.72 -12.62
N TRP A 50 -22.87 -14.34 -12.19
CA TRP A 50 -23.19 -15.73 -12.52
C TRP A 50 -23.68 -15.89 -13.96
N ASP A 51 -23.51 -17.08 -14.55
CA ASP A 51 -23.91 -17.40 -15.92
C ASP A 51 -23.35 -16.41 -16.96
N ALA A 52 -22.07 -16.05 -16.83
CA ALA A 52 -21.41 -15.05 -17.65
C ALA A 52 -21.39 -15.48 -19.13
N GLN A 53 -21.93 -14.60 -19.99
CA GLN A 53 -21.90 -14.77 -21.43
C GLN A 53 -20.58 -14.25 -22.01
N LYS A 54 -20.23 -14.67 -23.24
CA LYS A 54 -19.02 -14.21 -23.90
C LYS A 54 -18.92 -12.67 -23.97
N SER A 55 -20.04 -11.99 -24.21
CA SER A 55 -20.11 -10.52 -24.22
C SER A 55 -19.78 -9.91 -22.86
N ASN A 56 -20.12 -10.56 -21.74
CA ASN A 56 -19.77 -10.11 -20.40
C ASN A 56 -18.24 -10.22 -20.17
N ILE A 57 -17.65 -11.34 -20.62
CA ILE A 57 -16.20 -11.59 -20.51
C ILE A 57 -15.41 -10.57 -21.32
N ASP A 58 -15.88 -10.22 -22.52
CA ASP A 58 -15.21 -9.27 -23.41
C ASP A 58 -15.35 -7.82 -22.90
N ASN A 59 -16.47 -7.46 -22.29
CA ASN A 59 -16.78 -6.09 -21.88
C ASN A 59 -16.28 -5.73 -20.47
N PHE A 60 -16.40 -6.65 -19.51
CA PHE A 60 -16.10 -6.38 -18.11
C PHE A 60 -14.65 -6.74 -17.76
N GLN A 61 -13.73 -5.86 -18.15
CA GLN A 61 -12.30 -6.01 -17.90
C GLN A 61 -11.84 -5.14 -16.72
N ALA A 62 -10.74 -5.53 -16.08
CA ALA A 62 -10.09 -4.68 -15.06
C ALA A 62 -9.77 -3.28 -15.62
N GLY A 63 -9.92 -2.27 -14.79
CA GLY A 63 -9.72 -0.87 -15.19
C GLY A 63 -10.94 -0.20 -15.84
N LYS A 64 -12.04 -0.93 -16.09
CA LYS A 64 -13.29 -0.34 -16.62
C LYS A 64 -14.21 0.11 -15.49
N VAL A 65 -14.86 1.27 -15.69
CA VAL A 65 -15.94 1.72 -14.81
C VAL A 65 -17.26 1.13 -15.28
N VAL A 66 -18.01 0.57 -14.36
CA VAL A 66 -19.33 -0.02 -14.59
C VAL A 66 -20.38 0.63 -13.72
N HIS A 67 -21.59 0.74 -14.26
CA HIS A 67 -22.79 0.93 -13.47
C HIS A 67 -23.19 -0.45 -12.92
N ALA A 68 -23.27 -0.56 -11.60
CA ALA A 68 -23.61 -1.82 -10.94
C ALA A 68 -24.80 -1.63 -10.00
N GLU A 69 -25.77 -2.53 -10.12
CA GLU A 69 -26.90 -2.69 -9.22
C GLU A 69 -26.78 -4.06 -8.54
N GLY A 70 -27.09 -4.14 -7.26
CA GLY A 70 -27.04 -5.42 -6.56
C GLY A 70 -27.41 -5.30 -5.09
N LYS A 71 -27.21 -6.37 -4.36
CA LYS A 71 -27.46 -6.45 -2.93
C LYS A 71 -26.17 -6.80 -2.18
N ARG A 72 -25.83 -6.05 -1.12
CA ARG A 72 -24.75 -6.43 -0.23
C ARG A 72 -25.21 -7.51 0.73
N GLU A 73 -24.51 -8.62 0.75
CA GLU A 73 -24.75 -9.76 1.63
C GLU A 73 -23.46 -10.17 2.34
N LEU A 74 -23.58 -11.06 3.32
CA LEU A 74 -22.44 -11.73 3.94
C LEU A 74 -22.37 -13.18 3.44
N TYR A 75 -21.21 -13.54 2.90
CA TYR A 75 -20.90 -14.93 2.58
C TYR A 75 -19.67 -15.36 3.39
N ASN A 76 -19.83 -16.38 4.24
CA ASN A 76 -18.79 -16.79 5.20
C ASN A 76 -18.25 -15.63 6.05
N ASN A 77 -19.13 -14.76 6.53
CA ASN A 77 -18.81 -13.53 7.28
C ASN A 77 -17.99 -12.49 6.48
N MET A 78 -17.84 -12.65 5.15
CA MET A 78 -17.20 -11.66 4.30
C MET A 78 -18.23 -10.86 3.50
N PRO A 79 -18.09 -9.54 3.42
CA PRO A 79 -18.96 -8.71 2.59
C PRO A 79 -18.82 -9.08 1.11
N GLN A 80 -19.96 -9.28 0.46
CA GLN A 80 -20.03 -9.59 -0.96
C GLN A 80 -21.25 -8.93 -1.57
N VAL A 81 -21.17 -8.57 -2.84
CA VAL A 81 -22.35 -8.15 -3.61
C VAL A 81 -22.90 -9.33 -4.41
N ASN A 82 -24.21 -9.49 -4.34
CA ASN A 82 -24.94 -10.54 -5.03
C ASN A 82 -26.06 -9.94 -5.89
N GLN A 83 -26.69 -10.76 -6.77
CA GLN A 83 -27.73 -10.34 -7.72
C GLN A 83 -27.28 -9.18 -8.61
N ILE A 84 -26.01 -9.22 -9.06
CA ILE A 84 -25.37 -8.10 -9.76
C ILE A 84 -25.92 -7.97 -11.17
N LYS A 85 -26.38 -6.75 -11.51
CA LYS A 85 -26.59 -6.30 -12.88
C LYS A 85 -25.52 -5.30 -13.24
N LEU A 86 -24.88 -5.49 -14.38
CA LEU A 86 -23.75 -4.68 -14.82
C LEU A 86 -23.97 -4.13 -16.23
N ARG A 87 -23.54 -2.91 -16.44
CA ARG A 87 -23.28 -2.34 -17.77
C ARG A 87 -22.06 -1.44 -17.70
N LEU A 88 -21.36 -1.24 -18.81
CA LEU A 88 -20.29 -0.24 -18.88
C LEU A 88 -20.85 1.17 -18.64
N ALA A 89 -20.05 2.04 -18.03
CA ALA A 89 -20.36 3.46 -17.95
C ALA A 89 -20.36 4.06 -19.36
N MET A 90 -21.32 4.96 -19.61
CA MET A 90 -21.45 5.68 -20.87
C MET A 90 -20.57 6.94 -20.88
N PRO A 91 -20.24 7.52 -22.05
CA PRO A 91 -19.33 8.67 -22.12
C PRO A 91 -19.74 9.93 -21.35
N LEU A 92 -21.04 10.10 -21.04
CA LEU A 92 -21.58 11.23 -20.25
C LEU A 92 -21.77 10.88 -18.76
N GLU A 93 -21.48 9.64 -18.37
CA GLU A 93 -21.55 9.19 -16.99
C GLU A 93 -20.14 9.27 -16.34
N PRO A 94 -20.04 9.22 -15.00
CA PRO A 94 -18.75 9.16 -14.31
C PRO A 94 -17.97 7.91 -14.73
N SER A 95 -17.07 8.06 -15.69
CA SER A 95 -16.37 6.95 -16.36
C SER A 95 -14.85 7.02 -16.22
N ASP A 96 -14.31 8.05 -15.55
CA ASP A 96 -12.88 8.16 -15.29
C ASP A 96 -12.46 7.21 -14.16
N PRO A 97 -11.65 6.17 -14.43
CA PRO A 97 -11.20 5.22 -13.42
C PRO A 97 -10.46 5.87 -12.26
N SER A 98 -9.81 7.02 -12.46
CA SER A 98 -9.03 7.72 -11.44
C SER A 98 -9.88 8.23 -10.27
N GLU A 99 -11.19 8.48 -10.49
CA GLU A 99 -12.13 8.93 -9.46
C GLU A 99 -12.53 7.82 -8.48
N TYR A 100 -12.32 6.56 -8.85
CA TYR A 100 -12.71 5.37 -8.07
C TYR A 100 -11.57 4.71 -7.33
N ARG A 101 -10.32 5.18 -7.54
CA ARG A 101 -9.17 4.58 -6.87
C ARG A 101 -9.06 5.08 -5.43
N GLU A 102 -8.69 4.18 -4.55
CA GLU A 102 -8.26 4.58 -3.21
C GLU A 102 -7.02 5.48 -3.32
N LYS A 103 -7.04 6.56 -2.56
CA LYS A 103 -5.93 7.51 -2.48
C LYS A 103 -5.51 7.69 -1.03
N SER A 104 -4.31 8.18 -0.84
CA SER A 104 -3.85 8.61 0.47
C SER A 104 -4.90 9.50 1.15
N PRO A 105 -5.23 9.26 2.44
CA PRO A 105 -6.14 10.12 3.20
C PRO A 105 -5.57 11.53 3.44
N VAL A 106 -4.28 11.71 3.17
CA VAL A 106 -3.56 12.99 3.30
C VAL A 106 -3.22 13.50 1.91
N LYS A 107 -3.47 14.79 1.65
CA LYS A 107 -3.14 15.43 0.37
C LYS A 107 -1.63 15.36 0.10
N GLU A 108 -1.25 15.10 -1.15
CA GLU A 108 0.15 15.00 -1.58
C GLU A 108 0.99 16.19 -1.09
N GLN A 109 0.48 17.43 -1.21
CA GLN A 109 1.23 18.61 -0.75
C GLN A 109 1.58 18.54 0.74
N ASN A 110 0.68 18.09 1.58
CA ASN A 110 0.94 17.95 3.02
C ASN A 110 1.99 16.87 3.33
N LEU A 111 2.00 15.78 2.53
CA LEU A 111 3.05 14.74 2.63
C LEU A 111 4.41 15.32 2.24
N ARG A 112 4.46 16.06 1.13
CA ARG A 112 5.68 16.75 0.65
C ARG A 112 6.23 17.71 1.69
N ASP A 113 5.38 18.59 2.20
CA ASP A 113 5.77 19.60 3.19
C ASP A 113 6.31 18.94 4.47
N TYR A 114 5.65 17.88 4.94
CA TYR A 114 6.08 17.16 6.12
C TYR A 114 7.42 16.44 5.90
N ILE A 115 7.55 15.63 4.84
CA ILE A 115 8.80 14.93 4.53
C ILE A 115 9.95 15.92 4.34
N GLN A 116 9.72 17.05 3.65
CA GLN A 116 10.71 18.09 3.49
C GLN A 116 11.14 18.70 4.84
N SER A 117 10.21 18.87 5.78
CA SER A 117 10.52 19.35 7.13
C SER A 117 11.44 18.38 7.90
N ILE A 118 11.24 17.08 7.72
CA ILE A 118 12.10 16.04 8.31
C ILE A 118 13.48 16.01 7.63
N VAL A 119 13.55 16.17 6.31
CA VAL A 119 14.84 16.24 5.59
C VAL A 119 15.73 17.35 6.14
N PHE A 120 15.15 18.48 6.56
CA PHE A 120 15.92 19.56 7.24
C PHE A 120 16.47 19.15 8.62
N LYS A 121 15.91 18.13 9.27
CA LYS A 121 16.40 17.60 10.56
C LYS A 121 17.49 16.55 10.41
N ILE A 122 17.82 16.13 9.19
CA ILE A 122 18.94 15.21 8.94
C ILE A 122 20.23 16.01 8.98
N GLU A 123 20.95 15.96 10.10
CA GLU A 123 22.16 16.74 10.35
C GLU A 123 23.40 16.16 9.66
N ASN A 124 23.48 14.83 9.47
CA ASN A 124 24.57 14.23 8.72
C ASN A 124 24.53 14.66 7.25
N ALA A 125 25.59 15.32 6.80
CA ALA A 125 25.67 15.94 5.48
C ALA A 125 25.57 14.90 4.34
N ASN A 126 26.18 13.72 4.49
CA ASN A 126 26.16 12.69 3.47
C ASN A 126 24.76 12.07 3.32
N TRP A 127 24.12 11.72 4.44
CA TRP A 127 22.74 11.20 4.42
C TRP A 127 21.75 12.23 3.86
N ASN A 128 21.88 13.49 4.27
CA ASN A 128 21.03 14.58 3.75
C ASN A 128 21.17 14.75 2.24
N ARG A 129 22.40 14.71 1.71
CA ARG A 129 22.67 14.81 0.27
C ARG A 129 22.08 13.62 -0.51
N ILE A 130 22.25 12.40 0.01
CA ILE A 130 21.71 11.17 -0.61
C ILE A 130 20.17 11.22 -0.64
N VAL A 131 19.53 11.50 0.50
CA VAL A 131 18.08 11.60 0.60
C VAL A 131 17.52 12.64 -0.38
N ARG A 132 18.11 13.85 -0.41
CA ARG A 132 17.67 14.91 -1.35
C ARG A 132 17.88 14.54 -2.81
N HIS A 133 18.98 13.85 -3.12
CA HIS A 133 19.25 13.39 -4.48
C HIS A 133 18.19 12.39 -4.94
N LEU A 134 17.91 11.37 -4.15
CA LEU A 134 16.96 10.32 -4.48
C LEU A 134 15.51 10.81 -4.47
N LEU A 135 15.10 11.65 -3.52
CA LEU A 135 13.78 12.30 -3.52
C LEU A 135 13.56 13.17 -4.77
N ARG A 136 14.61 13.83 -5.27
CA ARG A 136 14.51 14.61 -6.51
C ARG A 136 14.44 13.68 -7.73
N LYS A 137 15.21 12.59 -7.73
CA LYS A 137 15.27 11.62 -8.82
C LYS A 137 13.93 10.92 -9.04
N TYR A 138 13.26 10.57 -7.96
CA TYR A 138 12.00 9.82 -7.95
C TYR A 138 10.81 10.66 -7.47
N ASP A 139 10.86 11.97 -7.65
CA ASP A 139 9.91 12.92 -7.05
C ASP A 139 8.45 12.55 -7.34
N LYS A 140 8.11 12.31 -8.58
CA LYS A 140 6.73 12.00 -8.98
C LYS A 140 6.29 10.63 -8.47
N GLU A 141 7.10 9.62 -8.72
CA GLU A 141 6.79 8.23 -8.40
C GLU A 141 6.67 8.01 -6.89
N PHE A 142 7.56 8.60 -6.09
CA PHE A 142 7.55 8.48 -4.64
C PHE A 142 6.23 8.95 -4.00
N TYR A 143 5.64 10.03 -4.51
CA TYR A 143 4.37 10.56 -3.98
C TYR A 143 3.13 9.96 -4.61
N GLN A 144 3.24 9.15 -5.65
CA GLN A 144 2.11 8.55 -6.35
C GLN A 144 2.02 7.03 -6.19
N PHE A 145 3.14 6.35 -6.00
CA PHE A 145 3.16 4.89 -5.94
C PHE A 145 2.57 4.34 -4.65
N PRO A 146 2.01 3.12 -4.69
CA PRO A 146 1.60 2.39 -3.50
C PRO A 146 2.82 1.86 -2.74
N ALA A 147 2.67 1.64 -1.43
CA ALA A 147 3.69 0.97 -0.62
C ALA A 147 3.70 -0.55 -0.79
N ALA A 148 2.59 -1.15 -1.21
CA ALA A 148 2.48 -2.58 -1.44
C ALA A 148 1.49 -2.89 -2.57
N LYS A 149 1.57 -4.11 -3.13
CA LYS A 149 0.62 -4.56 -4.15
C LYS A 149 -0.79 -4.78 -3.58
N THR A 150 -0.93 -5.32 -2.38
CA THR A 150 -2.23 -5.79 -1.85
C THR A 150 -2.49 -5.53 -0.38
N ASN A 151 -1.48 -5.46 0.48
CA ASN A 151 -1.69 -5.54 1.93
C ASN A 151 -1.91 -4.17 2.58
N HIS A 152 -0.82 -3.47 2.92
CA HIS A 152 -0.88 -2.17 3.57
C HIS A 152 -0.55 -1.06 2.58
N HIS A 153 -1.22 0.08 2.69
CA HIS A 153 -1.00 1.26 1.84
C HIS A 153 -0.97 0.97 0.33
N ALA A 154 -1.80 -0.01 -0.12
CA ALA A 154 -1.90 -0.43 -1.53
C ALA A 154 -2.81 0.51 -2.35
N PHE A 155 -2.57 1.82 -2.26
CA PHE A 155 -3.33 2.88 -2.90
C PHE A 155 -2.43 3.99 -3.45
N GLU A 156 -2.98 4.88 -4.28
CA GLU A 156 -2.26 6.03 -4.83
C GLU A 156 -1.70 6.92 -3.72
N GLY A 157 -0.39 7.18 -3.74
CA GLY A 157 0.33 7.93 -2.70
C GLY A 157 0.57 7.14 -1.40
N GLY A 158 0.35 5.83 -1.43
CA GLY A 158 0.53 4.94 -0.27
C GLY A 158 1.95 4.90 0.24
N LEU A 159 2.95 4.95 -0.65
CA LEU A 159 4.37 4.96 -0.28
C LEU A 159 4.71 6.19 0.58
N ALA A 160 4.48 7.39 0.08
CA ALA A 160 4.77 8.62 0.84
C ALA A 160 3.93 8.74 2.12
N TYR A 161 2.70 8.18 2.14
CA TYR A 161 1.87 8.14 3.32
C TYR A 161 2.46 7.22 4.40
N HIS A 162 2.89 6.02 4.03
CA HIS A 162 3.59 5.06 4.89
C HIS A 162 4.82 5.69 5.53
N GLU A 163 5.73 6.26 4.70
CA GLU A 163 6.92 6.96 5.17
C GLU A 163 6.56 8.09 6.16
N THR A 164 5.53 8.87 5.85
CA THR A 164 5.07 9.95 6.74
C THR A 164 4.59 9.42 8.09
N THR A 165 3.89 8.30 8.11
CA THR A 165 3.39 7.69 9.35
C THR A 165 4.55 7.16 10.19
N MET A 166 5.48 6.45 9.56
CA MET A 166 6.71 5.97 10.21
C MET A 166 7.58 7.11 10.75
N LEU A 167 7.74 8.20 10.00
CA LEU A 167 8.50 9.37 10.45
C LEU A 167 7.88 10.02 11.68
N LYS A 168 6.54 10.13 11.76
CA LYS A 168 5.83 10.63 12.95
C LYS A 168 6.06 9.75 14.18
N LEU A 169 6.08 8.43 14.00
CA LEU A 169 6.43 7.50 15.07
C LEU A 169 7.89 7.65 15.48
N ALA A 170 8.80 7.75 14.51
CA ALA A 170 10.24 7.93 14.77
C ALA A 170 10.52 9.20 15.55
N GLU A 171 9.87 10.34 15.24
CA GLU A 171 10.01 11.57 16.03
C GLU A 171 9.67 11.36 17.51
N LYS A 172 8.60 10.60 17.81
CA LYS A 172 8.23 10.30 19.20
C LYS A 172 9.17 9.29 19.86
N ILE A 173 9.66 8.35 19.10
CA ILE A 173 10.60 7.34 19.60
C ILE A 173 11.95 7.97 19.97
N VAL A 174 12.50 8.87 19.14
CA VAL A 174 13.76 9.55 19.46
C VAL A 174 13.62 10.56 20.61
N GLU A 175 12.41 11.10 20.85
CA GLU A 175 12.14 11.89 22.07
C GLU A 175 12.22 11.01 23.35
N VAL A 176 11.83 9.74 23.28
CA VAL A 176 11.85 8.80 24.41
C VAL A 176 13.22 8.14 24.56
N TYR A 177 13.90 7.85 23.45
CA TYR A 177 15.22 7.20 23.40
C TYR A 177 16.25 8.11 22.74
N PRO A 178 16.77 9.12 23.46
CA PRO A 178 17.68 10.14 22.92
C PRO A 178 19.05 9.59 22.51
N GLU A 179 19.36 8.34 22.86
CA GLU A 179 20.56 7.64 22.40
C GLU A 179 20.46 7.10 20.97
N LEU A 180 19.29 7.17 20.33
CA LEU A 180 19.12 6.86 18.90
C LEU A 180 19.60 8.03 18.04
N ASN A 181 20.28 7.70 16.94
CA ASN A 181 20.65 8.70 15.95
C ASN A 181 19.43 9.07 15.10
N ALA A 182 18.79 10.21 15.44
CA ALA A 182 17.61 10.70 14.74
C ALA A 182 17.84 10.89 13.22
N SER A 183 19.03 11.39 12.84
CA SER A 183 19.38 11.59 11.42
C SER A 183 19.39 10.29 10.64
N LEU A 184 19.95 9.22 11.22
CA LEU A 184 19.98 7.90 10.58
C LEU A 184 18.57 7.28 10.52
N MET A 185 17.78 7.42 11.59
CA MET A 185 16.38 7.00 11.61
C MET A 185 15.57 7.66 10.48
N PHE A 186 15.66 8.98 10.35
CA PHE A 186 14.90 9.71 9.34
C PHE A 186 15.37 9.39 7.92
N ALA A 187 16.67 9.34 7.69
CA ALA A 187 17.23 8.98 6.39
C ALA A 187 16.85 7.53 6.00
N GLY A 188 16.99 6.60 6.94
CA GLY A 188 16.64 5.20 6.75
C GLY A 188 15.16 5.02 6.40
N ILE A 189 14.25 5.66 7.16
CA ILE A 189 12.82 5.59 6.89
C ILE A 189 12.48 6.15 5.50
N ILE A 190 12.96 7.35 5.13
CA ILE A 190 12.64 7.94 3.82
C ILE A 190 13.12 7.06 2.66
N LEU A 191 14.17 6.28 2.85
CA LEU A 191 14.80 5.53 1.77
C LEU A 191 14.42 4.04 1.74
N HIS A 192 14.01 3.42 2.87
CA HIS A 192 13.93 1.95 2.96
C HIS A 192 13.06 1.33 1.87
N ASP A 193 11.94 1.93 1.58
CA ASP A 193 10.95 1.46 0.62
C ASP A 193 10.94 2.27 -0.70
N MET A 194 11.80 3.26 -0.84
CA MET A 194 11.81 4.14 -2.02
C MET A 194 11.96 3.37 -3.34
N ALA A 195 12.74 2.28 -3.35
CA ALA A 195 12.91 1.48 -4.57
C ALA A 195 11.66 0.68 -4.97
N LYS A 196 10.55 0.75 -4.25
CA LYS A 196 9.24 0.27 -4.71
C LYS A 196 8.77 0.99 -5.99
N VAL A 197 9.28 2.20 -6.25
CA VAL A 197 9.08 2.88 -7.53
C VAL A 197 9.77 2.19 -8.72
N LEU A 198 10.75 1.31 -8.46
CA LEU A 198 11.42 0.46 -9.44
C LEU A 198 10.86 -0.96 -9.43
N GLU A 199 10.32 -1.38 -8.29
CA GLU A 199 9.75 -2.71 -8.09
C GLU A 199 8.40 -2.85 -8.76
N PHE A 200 7.55 -1.80 -8.73
CA PHE A 200 6.21 -1.81 -9.28
C PHE A 200 6.10 -1.02 -10.59
N THR A 201 5.08 -1.35 -11.39
CA THR A 201 4.77 -0.65 -12.64
C THR A 201 4.09 0.70 -12.43
N GLY A 202 3.47 0.92 -11.25
CA GLY A 202 2.75 2.14 -10.90
C GLY A 202 1.53 1.86 -10.01
N PHE A 203 0.70 2.86 -9.80
CA PHE A 203 -0.50 2.76 -8.97
C PHE A 203 -1.76 2.38 -9.76
N GLU A 204 -1.75 2.53 -11.08
CA GLU A 204 -2.91 2.25 -11.93
C GLU A 204 -3.20 0.76 -12.07
N ASP A 205 -2.16 -0.01 -12.34
CA ASP A 205 -2.17 -1.47 -12.37
C ASP A 205 -0.88 -1.94 -11.70
N THR A 206 -0.93 -2.13 -10.39
CA THR A 206 0.24 -2.46 -9.59
C THR A 206 0.68 -3.90 -9.85
N ALA A 207 1.61 -4.05 -10.77
CA ALA A 207 2.30 -5.30 -11.06
C ALA A 207 3.79 -5.18 -10.75
N TYR A 208 4.45 -6.30 -10.55
CA TYR A 208 5.91 -6.30 -10.43
C TYR A 208 6.56 -6.07 -11.79
N THR A 209 7.55 -5.20 -11.84
CA THR A 209 8.47 -5.10 -12.99
C THR A 209 9.36 -6.35 -13.06
N LEU A 210 10.06 -6.56 -14.17
CA LEU A 210 11.07 -7.63 -14.26
C LEU A 210 12.15 -7.47 -13.17
N LYS A 211 12.60 -6.25 -12.93
CA LYS A 211 13.55 -5.92 -11.85
C LYS A 211 12.95 -6.24 -10.47
N GLY A 212 11.72 -5.84 -10.23
CA GLY A 212 11.02 -6.10 -8.97
C GLY A 212 10.92 -7.59 -8.66
N ASN A 213 10.55 -8.40 -9.65
CA ASN A 213 10.44 -9.84 -9.47
C ASN A 213 11.78 -10.56 -9.23
N LEU A 214 12.85 -10.11 -9.89
CA LEU A 214 14.14 -10.82 -9.86
C LEU A 214 15.09 -10.33 -8.76
N ILE A 215 14.97 -9.06 -8.35
CA ILE A 215 15.93 -8.42 -7.45
C ILE A 215 15.26 -7.99 -6.14
N GLY A 216 14.06 -7.38 -6.21
CA GLY A 216 13.33 -6.83 -5.05
C GLY A 216 13.85 -5.48 -4.58
N HIS A 217 12.95 -4.68 -3.93
CA HIS A 217 13.23 -3.30 -3.54
C HIS A 217 14.39 -3.14 -2.56
N ILE A 218 14.64 -4.11 -1.66
CA ILE A 218 15.72 -4.04 -0.66
C ILE A 218 17.09 -3.91 -1.33
N VAL A 219 17.33 -4.74 -2.34
CA VAL A 219 18.60 -4.71 -3.08
C VAL A 219 18.63 -3.52 -4.03
N LEU A 220 17.49 -3.21 -4.66
CA LEU A 220 17.40 -2.07 -5.57
C LEU A 220 17.66 -0.73 -4.88
N ILE A 221 17.22 -0.54 -3.62
CA ILE A 221 17.54 0.71 -2.90
C ILE A 221 19.01 0.78 -2.52
N ASP A 222 19.65 -0.33 -2.15
CA ASP A 222 21.09 -0.37 -1.89
C ASP A 222 21.91 -0.04 -3.15
N GLU A 223 21.50 -0.56 -4.32
CA GLU A 223 22.09 -0.16 -5.60
C GLU A 223 21.94 1.33 -5.89
N GLU A 224 20.75 1.91 -5.66
CA GLU A 224 20.49 3.31 -5.92
C GLU A 224 21.29 4.23 -4.97
N VAL A 225 21.42 3.85 -3.70
CA VAL A 225 22.29 4.55 -2.75
C VAL A 225 23.75 4.45 -3.20
N SER A 226 24.23 3.26 -3.57
CA SER A 226 25.62 3.08 -4.04
C SER A 226 25.94 3.92 -5.29
N LYS A 227 25.03 3.96 -6.26
CA LYS A 227 25.15 4.85 -7.45
C LYS A 227 25.20 6.32 -7.05
N THR A 228 24.31 6.72 -6.13
CA THR A 228 24.26 8.11 -5.63
C THR A 228 25.52 8.51 -4.87
N VAL A 229 26.10 7.61 -4.09
CA VAL A 229 27.38 7.82 -3.40
C VAL A 229 28.49 8.14 -4.42
N ILE A 230 28.58 7.36 -5.51
CA ILE A 230 29.53 7.60 -6.60
C ILE A 230 29.27 8.94 -7.30
N GLU A 231 28.01 9.22 -7.68
CA GLU A 231 27.61 10.46 -8.37
C GLU A 231 27.89 11.71 -7.54
N LEU A 232 27.76 11.62 -6.21
CA LEU A 232 28.01 12.72 -5.29
C LEU A 232 29.49 12.82 -4.86
N GLY A 233 30.35 11.90 -5.29
CA GLY A 233 31.77 11.85 -4.92
C GLY A 233 31.98 11.60 -3.43
N LEU A 234 31.15 10.77 -2.79
CA LEU A 234 31.27 10.39 -1.39
C LEU A 234 32.15 9.15 -1.25
N ASP A 235 32.74 8.96 -0.07
CA ASP A 235 33.50 7.76 0.26
C ASP A 235 32.56 6.59 0.61
N GLU A 236 32.47 5.60 -0.25
CA GLU A 236 31.62 4.42 -0.09
C GLU A 236 31.98 3.57 1.15
N ASN A 237 33.20 3.70 1.65
CA ASN A 237 33.72 2.96 2.81
C ASN A 237 33.59 3.75 4.13
N SER A 238 33.08 4.97 4.08
CA SER A 238 32.86 5.73 5.31
C SER A 238 31.81 5.08 6.19
N GLU A 239 32.00 5.16 7.50
CA GLU A 239 31.11 4.53 8.49
C GLU A 239 29.64 4.95 8.30
N ASP A 240 29.38 6.21 8.06
CA ASP A 240 28.03 6.74 7.88
C ASP A 240 27.34 6.15 6.62
N ILE A 241 28.05 5.96 5.50
CA ILE A 241 27.52 5.31 4.31
C ILE A 241 27.22 3.83 4.59
N LEU A 242 28.14 3.13 5.27
CA LEU A 242 27.94 1.72 5.63
C LEU A 242 26.75 1.54 6.57
N LEU A 243 26.56 2.43 7.55
CA LEU A 243 25.42 2.41 8.47
C LEU A 243 24.10 2.67 7.76
N LEU A 244 24.01 3.64 6.84
CA LEU A 244 22.81 3.85 6.03
C LEU A 244 22.47 2.62 5.19
N ARG A 245 23.42 2.08 4.48
CA ARG A 245 23.22 0.84 3.68
C ARG A 245 22.81 -0.34 4.56
N HIS A 246 23.40 -0.50 5.75
CA HIS A 246 23.01 -1.53 6.69
C HIS A 246 21.54 -1.40 7.12
N VAL A 247 21.07 -0.19 7.45
CA VAL A 247 19.67 0.07 7.77
C VAL A 247 18.76 -0.38 6.63
N LEU A 248 19.08 0.01 5.40
CA LEU A 248 18.27 -0.32 4.22
C LEU A 248 18.25 -1.83 3.94
N LEU A 249 19.38 -2.52 4.03
CA LEU A 249 19.48 -3.96 3.80
C LEU A 249 18.80 -4.79 4.89
N SER A 250 18.62 -4.26 6.09
CA SER A 250 18.12 -5.01 7.25
C SER A 250 16.69 -4.65 7.68
N HIS A 251 16.01 -3.71 7.01
CA HIS A 251 14.76 -3.13 7.50
C HIS A 251 13.60 -4.13 7.64
N HIS A 252 13.55 -5.23 6.88
CA HIS A 252 12.56 -6.29 7.12
C HIS A 252 12.89 -7.16 8.37
N GLY A 253 14.05 -6.98 9.01
CA GLY A 253 14.44 -7.56 10.29
C GLY A 253 14.79 -9.04 10.27
N LYS A 254 14.22 -9.84 9.37
CA LYS A 254 14.39 -11.29 9.29
C LYS A 254 14.84 -11.73 7.91
N LEU A 255 15.71 -12.75 7.86
CA LEU A 255 16.16 -13.34 6.58
C LEU A 255 14.98 -13.94 5.80
N ASP A 256 14.02 -14.56 6.50
CA ASP A 256 12.82 -15.14 5.90
C ASP A 256 11.89 -14.08 5.25
N TYR A 257 12.07 -12.81 5.61
CA TYR A 257 11.33 -11.69 5.03
C TYR A 257 12.10 -10.97 3.91
N GLY A 258 13.26 -11.54 3.49
CA GLY A 258 14.06 -11.06 2.38
C GLY A 258 15.19 -10.10 2.74
N SER A 259 15.37 -9.72 4.02
CA SER A 259 16.56 -8.97 4.42
C SER A 259 17.81 -9.83 4.28
N PRO A 260 18.84 -9.41 3.52
CA PRO A 260 20.08 -10.17 3.39
C PRO A 260 20.90 -10.26 4.69
N VAL A 261 20.69 -9.32 5.60
CA VAL A 261 21.29 -9.29 6.95
C VAL A 261 20.24 -8.87 7.99
N ARG A 262 20.44 -9.28 9.25
CA ARG A 262 19.60 -8.83 10.35
C ARG A 262 20.09 -7.48 10.88
N PRO A 263 19.21 -6.66 11.51
CA PRO A 263 19.62 -5.45 12.19
C PRO A 263 20.71 -5.69 13.23
N GLN A 264 21.79 -4.90 13.18
CA GLN A 264 22.93 -4.99 14.11
C GLN A 264 23.20 -3.68 14.85
N ILE A 265 22.38 -2.64 14.59
CA ILE A 265 22.39 -1.38 15.32
C ILE A 265 21.00 -1.03 15.78
N LYS A 266 20.88 -0.20 16.82
CA LYS A 266 19.60 0.16 17.43
C LYS A 266 18.64 0.81 16.44
N GLU A 267 19.13 1.67 15.59
CA GLU A 267 18.34 2.39 14.59
C GLU A 267 17.75 1.43 13.56
N ALA A 268 18.51 0.45 13.09
CA ALA A 268 18.03 -0.56 12.13
C ALA A 268 16.92 -1.43 12.74
N GLU A 269 17.11 -1.88 13.99
CA GLU A 269 16.07 -2.64 14.71
C GLU A 269 14.82 -1.79 14.93
N MET A 270 14.99 -0.52 15.29
CA MET A 270 13.88 0.36 15.55
C MET A 270 13.08 0.68 14.27
N ILE A 271 13.75 0.87 13.12
CA ILE A 271 13.08 1.06 11.83
C ILE A 271 12.27 -0.18 11.47
N HIS A 272 12.83 -1.40 11.64
CA HIS A 272 12.08 -2.65 11.45
C HIS A 272 10.81 -2.71 12.30
N LEU A 273 10.90 -2.36 13.59
CA LEU A 273 9.75 -2.38 14.50
C LEU A 273 8.69 -1.34 14.12
N ILE A 274 9.08 -0.15 13.70
CA ILE A 274 8.17 0.91 13.26
C ILE A 274 7.46 0.51 11.96
N ASP A 275 8.17 -0.03 10.99
CA ASP A 275 7.62 -0.52 9.72
C ASP A 275 6.59 -1.62 9.98
N MET A 276 6.96 -2.64 10.75
CA MET A 276 6.05 -3.71 11.14
C MET A 276 4.82 -3.19 11.89
N MET A 277 4.99 -2.20 12.79
CA MET A 277 3.90 -1.58 13.53
C MET A 277 2.93 -0.86 12.59
N ASP A 278 3.42 -0.03 11.67
CA ASP A 278 2.59 0.74 10.75
C ASP A 278 1.83 -0.18 9.79
N ALA A 279 2.52 -1.16 9.18
CA ALA A 279 1.92 -2.16 8.32
C ALA A 279 0.81 -2.96 9.03
N ASN A 280 1.06 -3.42 10.26
CA ASN A 280 0.09 -4.17 11.05
C ASN A 280 -1.14 -3.33 11.41
N MET A 281 -0.94 -2.08 11.84
CA MET A 281 -2.02 -1.16 12.17
C MET A 281 -2.91 -0.88 10.95
N MET A 282 -2.31 -0.68 9.77
CA MET A 282 -3.06 -0.47 8.54
C MET A 282 -3.89 -1.70 8.15
N MET A 283 -3.31 -2.90 8.20
CA MET A 283 -4.03 -4.15 7.91
C MET A 283 -5.19 -4.39 8.88
N MET A 284 -4.98 -4.17 10.18
CA MET A 284 -6.04 -4.28 11.19
C MET A 284 -7.16 -3.27 10.95
N SER A 285 -6.83 -2.01 10.73
CA SER A 285 -7.80 -0.94 10.46
C SER A 285 -8.63 -1.23 9.21
N THR A 286 -7.99 -1.66 8.12
CA THR A 286 -8.68 -2.05 6.89
C THR A 286 -9.66 -3.19 7.13
N ALA A 287 -9.25 -4.24 7.86
CA ALA A 287 -10.11 -5.37 8.16
C ALA A 287 -11.27 -4.99 9.10
N LEU A 288 -11.03 -4.17 10.13
CA LEU A 288 -12.06 -3.71 11.07
C LEU A 288 -13.10 -2.81 10.39
N ASN A 289 -12.73 -2.08 9.35
CA ASN A 289 -13.67 -1.28 8.56
C ASN A 289 -14.68 -2.12 7.76
N THR A 290 -14.40 -3.42 7.55
CA THR A 290 -15.33 -4.32 6.82
C THR A 290 -16.42 -4.92 7.70
N VAL A 291 -16.31 -4.85 9.03
CA VAL A 291 -17.22 -5.47 9.99
C VAL A 291 -17.94 -4.43 10.85
N GLN A 292 -19.08 -4.83 11.42
CA GLN A 292 -19.83 -3.98 12.36
C GLN A 292 -19.23 -4.05 13.77
N THR A 293 -19.48 -3.02 14.56
CA THR A 293 -19.17 -3.01 15.99
C THR A 293 -19.74 -4.26 16.69
N GLY A 294 -18.95 -4.88 17.53
CA GLY A 294 -19.31 -6.12 18.22
C GLY A 294 -19.03 -7.40 17.41
N GLN A 295 -18.47 -7.29 16.23
CA GLN A 295 -18.10 -8.43 15.39
C GLN A 295 -16.59 -8.64 15.29
N GLN A 296 -16.18 -9.81 14.87
CA GLN A 296 -14.80 -10.14 14.56
C GLN A 296 -14.57 -10.07 13.03
N THR A 297 -13.37 -9.67 12.65
CA THR A 297 -12.91 -9.72 11.25
C THR A 297 -12.77 -11.16 10.77
N ALA A 298 -12.66 -11.37 9.46
CA ALA A 298 -12.04 -12.58 8.93
C ALA A 298 -10.58 -12.70 9.44
N ARG A 299 -10.02 -13.90 9.32
CA ARG A 299 -8.61 -14.13 9.66
C ARG A 299 -7.70 -13.39 8.69
N ILE A 300 -6.72 -12.67 9.23
CA ILE A 300 -5.75 -11.90 8.47
C ILE A 300 -4.46 -12.73 8.37
N TRP A 301 -4.21 -13.30 7.22
CA TRP A 301 -3.08 -14.21 7.01
C TRP A 301 -1.71 -13.59 7.39
N PRO A 302 -1.36 -12.35 6.98
CA PRO A 302 -0.09 -11.74 7.37
C PRO A 302 0.05 -11.43 8.86
N LEU A 303 -1.06 -11.47 9.61
CA LEU A 303 -1.09 -11.28 11.07
C LEU A 303 -1.29 -12.62 11.80
N ASP A 304 -0.52 -13.65 11.44
CA ASP A 304 -0.55 -15.00 12.02
C ASP A 304 -1.93 -15.67 11.96
N ASN A 305 -2.71 -15.40 10.92
CA ASN A 305 -4.09 -15.88 10.78
C ASN A 305 -5.01 -15.49 11.95
N ARG A 306 -4.74 -14.39 12.65
CA ARG A 306 -5.59 -13.87 13.71
C ARG A 306 -6.79 -13.11 13.14
N ASN A 307 -7.86 -13.09 13.89
CA ASN A 307 -9.01 -12.22 13.72
C ASN A 307 -9.03 -11.17 14.83
N PHE A 308 -9.65 -10.02 14.57
CA PHE A 308 -9.72 -8.89 15.48
C PHE A 308 -11.17 -8.51 15.73
N TYR A 309 -11.46 -8.16 16.98
CA TYR A 309 -12.79 -7.75 17.41
C TYR A 309 -12.94 -6.23 17.28
N LYS A 310 -14.02 -5.79 16.63
CA LYS A 310 -14.36 -4.36 16.54
C LYS A 310 -15.07 -3.92 17.83
N ALA A 311 -14.34 -3.21 18.65
CA ALA A 311 -14.84 -2.72 19.91
C ALA A 311 -15.83 -1.55 19.74
N SER A 312 -16.66 -1.29 20.78
CA SER A 312 -17.72 -0.25 20.69
C SER A 312 -17.19 1.18 20.61
N TRP A 313 -15.94 1.43 20.97
CA TRP A 313 -15.29 2.75 20.83
C TRP A 313 -14.61 2.97 19.47
N GLU A 314 -14.51 1.95 18.64
CA GLU A 314 -14.01 2.07 17.28
C GLU A 314 -15.10 2.65 16.37
N LYS A 315 -14.76 3.76 15.70
CA LYS A 315 -15.69 4.50 14.82
C LYS A 315 -15.75 3.88 13.43
#